data_3600b5d143fb5defe3146b3c562e1c37
#
_entry.id   3600b5d143fb5defe3146b3c562e1c37
#
_cell.length_a   1.000
_cell.length_b   1.000
_cell.length_c   1.000
_cell.angle_alpha   90.00
_cell.angle_beta   90.00
_cell.angle_gamma   90.00
#
_symmetry.space_group_name_H-M   'P 1'
#
loop_
_entity.id
_entity.type
_entity.pdbx_description
1 polymer ?
#
loop_
_entity_poly.entity_id
_entity_poly.type
_entity_poly.pdbx_seq_one_letter_code
_entity_poly.pdbx_strand_id
1 'polypeptide(L)'
;MNKRDFLKVSVAAGVTAALTTPATPAMAATAGEPDALQNMIGDAVPISVDERKARVSKAQRLMRANGVDALVIEAGSALVYFTGVRWWRSERFTGVVIPAEGEFAIITPYFEEPSVRESMAFGDDVRTWNEHENPFALIKGVLKDRGLKQGKIAIEETVRHFIVDGVQQAAPDFDVVSGKPITRGCRMIKSAAEIALMQKANDVTMAAYRHVHANIDKGMLPADISALMNDATRQLGGRPGFSMALLNEASAYPHGTEQPQTLQRGGIILMDCGCSVHDYKSDISRTWVFGEPDEKQRKVWNTVKRGQELALETAT
;
A
#
# COMPACT_ATOMS: atom_id res chain seq x y z
N MET A 1 2.17 -20.65 2.79
CA MET A 1 2.86 -19.94 3.90
C MET A 1 1.78 -19.34 4.80
N ASN A 2 1.72 -19.68 6.08
CA ASN A 2 0.69 -19.17 6.98
C ASN A 2 1.12 -17.81 7.58
N LYS A 3 0.20 -17.11 8.27
CA LYS A 3 0.47 -15.79 8.87
C LYS A 3 1.68 -15.79 9.84
N ARG A 4 1.96 -16.90 10.50
CA ARG A 4 3.10 -17.05 11.40
C ARG A 4 4.44 -17.05 10.67
N ASP A 5 4.49 -17.62 9.47
CA ASP A 5 5.73 -17.71 8.69
C ASP A 5 6.10 -16.36 8.09
N PHE A 6 5.11 -15.55 7.68
CA PHE A 6 5.33 -14.18 7.21
C PHE A 6 5.92 -13.27 8.30
N LEU A 7 5.39 -13.34 9.51
CA LEU A 7 5.89 -12.56 10.64
C LEU A 7 7.26 -13.08 11.14
N LYS A 8 7.53 -14.38 11.05
CA LYS A 8 8.82 -14.98 11.42
C LYS A 8 9.97 -14.60 10.47
N VAL A 9 9.69 -14.49 9.17
CA VAL A 9 10.71 -14.07 8.19
C VAL A 9 11.19 -12.64 8.49
N SER A 10 10.31 -11.76 8.96
CA SER A 10 10.69 -10.40 9.35
C SER A 10 11.56 -10.34 10.62
N VAL A 11 11.52 -11.38 11.47
CA VAL A 11 12.30 -11.47 12.74
C VAL A 11 13.60 -12.25 12.54
N ALA A 12 13.66 -13.21 11.63
CA ALA A 12 14.82 -14.10 11.44
C ALA A 12 16.06 -13.41 10.82
N ALA A 13 15.89 -12.22 10.23
CA ALA A 13 17.02 -11.44 9.70
C ALA A 13 17.89 -10.74 10.78
N GLY A 14 17.57 -10.92 12.06
CA GLY A 14 18.20 -10.21 13.19
C GLY A 14 18.97 -11.05 14.21
N VAL A 15 19.06 -12.38 14.06
CA VAL A 15 19.70 -13.21 15.10
C VAL A 15 20.64 -14.26 14.49
N THR A 16 21.88 -13.87 14.23
CA THR A 16 23.04 -14.75 14.30
C THR A 16 24.32 -13.91 14.44
N ALA A 17 24.80 -13.73 15.65
CA ALA A 17 26.24 -13.72 16.00
C ALA A 17 26.42 -13.45 17.49
N ALA A 18 26.59 -14.49 18.26
CA ALA A 18 27.34 -14.42 19.51
C ALA A 18 27.99 -15.78 19.77
N LEU A 19 29.18 -15.93 19.25
CA LEU A 19 30.17 -16.87 19.81
C LEU A 19 31.49 -16.15 19.89
N THR A 20 32.02 -16.14 21.09
CA THR A 20 33.27 -15.51 21.55
C THR A 20 34.50 -16.08 20.91
N THR A 21 35.39 -15.22 20.40
CA THR A 21 36.82 -15.51 20.23
C THR A 21 37.65 -14.22 20.47
N PRO A 22 38.94 -14.32 20.80
CA PRO A 22 39.70 -13.30 21.52
C PRO A 22 40.13 -12.12 20.65
N ALA A 23 40.35 -10.99 21.31
CA ALA A 23 40.75 -9.71 20.76
C ALA A 23 42.00 -9.76 19.91
N THR A 24 41.86 -9.33 18.64
CA THR A 24 42.98 -8.90 17.79
C THR A 24 42.90 -7.37 17.64
N PRO A 25 44.04 -6.63 17.53
CA PRO A 25 43.99 -5.16 17.57
C PRO A 25 43.24 -4.58 16.39
N ALA A 26 42.40 -3.57 16.67
CA ALA A 26 41.63 -2.83 15.70
C ALA A 26 42.55 -2.18 14.65
N MET A 27 42.51 -2.68 13.44
CA MET A 27 42.86 -1.87 12.27
C MET A 27 41.77 -0.82 12.10
N ALA A 28 42.19 0.45 12.07
CA ALA A 28 41.33 1.54 11.67
C ALA A 28 40.76 1.23 10.27
N ALA A 29 39.47 0.96 10.21
CA ALA A 29 38.75 0.86 8.94
C ALA A 29 38.78 2.25 8.31
N THR A 30 39.47 2.38 7.19
CA THR A 30 39.26 3.50 6.27
C THR A 30 37.80 3.54 5.93
N ALA A 31 37.13 4.67 6.18
CA ALA A 31 35.77 4.92 5.73
C ALA A 31 35.77 4.81 4.19
N GLY A 32 35.37 3.63 3.68
CA GLY A 32 35.07 3.47 2.28
C GLY A 32 33.89 4.39 1.93
N GLU A 33 33.88 4.94 0.74
CA GLU A 33 32.71 5.63 0.21
C GLU A 33 31.48 4.74 0.45
N PRO A 34 30.34 5.32 0.89
CA PRO A 34 29.15 4.51 1.12
C PRO A 34 28.81 3.78 -0.19
N ASP A 35 28.72 2.45 -0.13
CA ASP A 35 28.35 1.63 -1.28
C ASP A 35 27.14 2.26 -1.98
N ALA A 36 27.31 2.60 -3.25
CA ALA A 36 26.26 3.22 -4.04
C ALA A 36 25.04 2.31 -4.02
N LEU A 37 23.87 2.87 -3.64
CA LEU A 37 22.62 2.13 -3.61
C LEU A 37 22.32 1.56 -5.01
N GLN A 38 22.07 0.27 -5.07
CA GLN A 38 21.75 -0.41 -6.33
C GLN A 38 20.28 -0.76 -6.43
N ASN A 39 19.73 -0.69 -7.63
CA ASN A 39 18.34 -1.06 -7.88
C ASN A 39 18.07 -2.51 -7.47
N MET A 40 17.09 -2.72 -6.59
CA MET A 40 16.73 -4.01 -5.99
C MET A 40 15.51 -4.66 -6.61
N ILE A 41 14.81 -3.98 -7.55
CA ILE A 41 13.53 -4.45 -8.08
C ILE A 41 13.61 -5.07 -9.48
N GLY A 42 14.81 -5.26 -10.03
CA GLY A 42 14.98 -5.78 -11.39
C GLY A 42 14.41 -7.20 -11.60
N ASP A 43 14.26 -7.97 -10.52
CA ASP A 43 13.66 -9.32 -10.50
C ASP A 43 12.18 -9.32 -10.07
N ALA A 44 11.61 -8.17 -9.75
CA ALA A 44 10.23 -8.07 -9.31
C ALA A 44 9.26 -8.24 -10.49
N VAL A 45 8.37 -9.23 -10.41
CA VAL A 45 7.40 -9.54 -11.46
C VAL A 45 6.06 -8.89 -11.13
N PRO A 46 5.55 -7.99 -11.99
CA PRO A 46 4.24 -7.38 -11.76
C PRO A 46 3.11 -8.40 -11.89
N ILE A 47 1.94 -8.08 -11.30
CA ILE A 47 0.75 -8.92 -11.41
C ILE A 47 0.36 -9.11 -12.88
N SER A 48 0.25 -10.36 -13.30
CA SER A 48 -0.07 -10.71 -14.69
C SER A 48 -1.53 -10.39 -15.07
N VAL A 49 -1.78 -10.28 -16.35
CA VAL A 49 -3.14 -10.14 -16.91
C VAL A 49 -4.01 -11.33 -16.51
N ASP A 50 -3.48 -12.54 -16.54
CA ASP A 50 -4.24 -13.75 -16.19
C ASP A 50 -4.62 -13.78 -14.72
N GLU A 51 -3.74 -13.34 -13.83
CA GLU A 51 -4.11 -13.20 -12.42
C GLU A 51 -5.20 -12.14 -12.23
N ARG A 52 -5.15 -11.01 -12.93
CA ARG A 52 -6.22 -9.99 -12.87
C ARG A 52 -7.55 -10.53 -13.39
N LYS A 53 -7.57 -11.28 -14.50
CA LYS A 53 -8.76 -11.98 -14.99
C LYS A 53 -9.30 -12.97 -13.96
N ALA A 54 -8.44 -13.74 -13.30
CA ALA A 54 -8.83 -14.65 -12.23
C ALA A 54 -9.44 -13.93 -11.02
N ARG A 55 -8.95 -12.71 -10.69
CA ARG A 55 -9.51 -11.86 -9.63
C ARG A 55 -10.92 -11.39 -9.97
N VAL A 56 -11.15 -10.93 -11.22
CA VAL A 56 -12.50 -10.57 -11.69
C VAL A 56 -13.43 -11.78 -11.63
N SER A 57 -12.99 -12.94 -12.13
CA SER A 57 -13.77 -14.18 -12.04
C SER A 57 -14.08 -14.59 -10.59
N LYS A 58 -13.16 -14.37 -9.66
CA LYS A 58 -13.39 -14.61 -8.23
C LYS A 58 -14.44 -13.64 -7.67
N ALA A 59 -14.38 -12.36 -8.02
CA ALA A 59 -15.41 -11.38 -7.62
C ALA A 59 -16.79 -11.79 -8.14
N GLN A 60 -16.87 -12.21 -9.40
CA GLN A 60 -18.11 -12.67 -10.02
C GLN A 60 -18.71 -13.89 -9.32
N ARG A 61 -17.87 -14.87 -8.95
CA ARG A 61 -18.34 -16.03 -8.13
C ARG A 61 -18.88 -15.60 -6.77
N LEU A 62 -18.16 -14.67 -6.10
CA LEU A 62 -18.59 -14.13 -4.81
C LEU A 62 -19.87 -13.31 -4.92
N MET A 63 -20.06 -12.54 -5.99
CA MET A 63 -21.32 -11.82 -6.24
C MET A 63 -22.48 -12.78 -6.36
N ARG A 64 -22.38 -13.81 -7.21
CA ARG A 64 -23.43 -14.84 -7.34
C ARG A 64 -23.73 -15.54 -6.02
N ALA A 65 -22.71 -15.89 -5.25
CA ALA A 65 -22.89 -16.54 -3.93
C ALA A 65 -23.59 -15.63 -2.89
N ASN A 66 -23.54 -14.30 -3.08
CA ASN A 66 -24.16 -13.33 -2.20
C ASN A 66 -25.45 -12.70 -2.79
N GLY A 67 -25.92 -13.17 -3.95
CA GLY A 67 -27.08 -12.64 -4.63
C GLY A 67 -26.93 -11.17 -5.05
N VAL A 68 -25.74 -10.82 -5.56
CA VAL A 68 -25.37 -9.48 -6.03
C VAL A 68 -25.16 -9.53 -7.55
N ASP A 69 -25.68 -8.57 -8.28
CA ASP A 69 -25.70 -8.55 -9.73
C ASP A 69 -24.54 -7.73 -10.33
N ALA A 70 -24.04 -6.73 -9.61
CA ALA A 70 -22.90 -5.94 -10.03
C ALA A 70 -22.13 -5.36 -8.83
N LEU A 71 -20.84 -5.07 -9.07
CA LEU A 71 -19.95 -4.40 -8.12
C LEU A 71 -19.44 -3.10 -8.73
N VAL A 72 -19.62 -1.99 -8.03
CA VAL A 72 -19.08 -0.67 -8.41
C VAL A 72 -17.91 -0.33 -7.51
N ILE A 73 -16.81 0.08 -8.12
CA ILE A 73 -15.55 0.44 -7.46
C ILE A 73 -15.08 1.79 -8.00
N GLU A 74 -14.74 2.70 -7.12
CA GLU A 74 -14.14 3.99 -7.44
C GLU A 74 -12.62 3.86 -7.59
N ALA A 75 -11.97 4.92 -8.11
CA ALA A 75 -10.53 5.06 -8.15
C ALA A 75 -9.87 4.75 -6.80
N GLY A 76 -8.77 4.00 -6.84
CA GLY A 76 -8.04 3.56 -5.66
C GLY A 76 -7.49 2.13 -5.79
N SER A 77 -7.03 1.57 -4.68
CA SER A 77 -6.34 0.27 -4.69
C SER A 77 -7.21 -0.91 -5.17
N ALA A 78 -8.54 -0.83 -4.99
CA ALA A 78 -9.45 -1.85 -5.50
C ALA A 78 -9.58 -1.78 -7.02
N LEU A 79 -9.62 -0.58 -7.61
CA LEU A 79 -9.61 -0.40 -9.07
C LEU A 79 -8.33 -1.00 -9.68
N VAL A 80 -7.16 -0.65 -9.12
CA VAL A 80 -5.87 -1.22 -9.56
C VAL A 80 -5.85 -2.75 -9.42
N TYR A 81 -6.38 -3.28 -8.34
CA TYR A 81 -6.40 -4.72 -8.06
C TYR A 81 -7.11 -5.52 -9.14
N PHE A 82 -8.26 -5.06 -9.61
CA PHE A 82 -9.06 -5.77 -10.60
C PHE A 82 -8.65 -5.46 -12.04
N THR A 83 -8.41 -4.19 -12.37
CA THR A 83 -8.30 -3.72 -13.75
C THR A 83 -6.90 -3.30 -14.19
N GLY A 84 -6.02 -3.03 -13.24
CA GLY A 84 -4.71 -2.40 -13.49
C GLY A 84 -4.75 -0.88 -13.57
N VAL A 85 -5.93 -0.27 -13.70
CA VAL A 85 -6.07 1.18 -13.85
C VAL A 85 -5.57 1.90 -12.60
N ARG A 86 -4.51 2.68 -12.76
CA ARG A 86 -3.91 3.52 -11.71
C ARG A 86 -4.51 4.91 -11.80
N TRP A 87 -5.50 5.16 -10.97
CA TRP A 87 -6.20 6.44 -10.91
C TRP A 87 -6.36 6.90 -9.47
N TRP A 88 -6.37 8.22 -9.26
CA TRP A 88 -6.60 8.83 -7.95
C TRP A 88 -8.03 9.40 -7.86
N ARG A 89 -8.50 9.63 -6.66
CA ARG A 89 -9.77 10.27 -6.40
C ARG A 89 -9.68 11.77 -6.66
N SER A 90 -10.45 12.26 -7.60
CA SER A 90 -10.69 13.68 -7.84
C SER A 90 -12.15 14.00 -7.52
N GLU A 91 -12.62 15.21 -7.85
CA GLU A 91 -14.05 15.56 -7.78
C GLU A 91 -14.88 14.80 -8.82
N ARG A 92 -14.24 14.25 -9.85
CA ARG A 92 -14.86 13.50 -10.93
C ARG A 92 -14.86 12.00 -10.64
N PHE A 93 -15.92 11.33 -11.12
CA PHE A 93 -15.98 9.89 -10.98
C PHE A 93 -15.19 9.17 -12.08
N THR A 94 -14.19 8.42 -11.68
CA THR A 94 -13.54 7.36 -12.46
C THR A 94 -13.62 6.07 -11.66
N GLY A 95 -14.11 4.99 -12.30
CA GLY A 95 -14.32 3.71 -11.62
C GLY A 95 -14.61 2.57 -12.56
N VAL A 96 -14.94 1.43 -11.99
CA VAL A 96 -15.30 0.21 -12.73
C VAL A 96 -16.66 -0.32 -12.26
N VAL A 97 -17.43 -0.83 -13.21
CA VAL A 97 -18.59 -1.67 -12.97
C VAL A 97 -18.26 -3.09 -13.39
N ILE A 98 -18.22 -3.99 -12.43
CA ILE A 98 -18.02 -5.43 -12.68
C ILE A 98 -19.36 -6.11 -12.52
N PRO A 99 -20.01 -6.61 -13.60
CA PRO A 99 -21.24 -7.40 -13.51
C PRO A 99 -20.92 -8.81 -12.99
N ALA A 100 -21.92 -9.47 -12.38
CA ALA A 100 -21.77 -10.86 -11.90
C ALA A 100 -21.50 -11.84 -13.05
N GLU A 101 -21.83 -11.47 -14.28
CA GLU A 101 -21.55 -12.20 -15.52
C GLU A 101 -21.17 -11.23 -16.64
N GLY A 102 -20.24 -11.65 -17.52
CA GLY A 102 -19.76 -10.83 -18.63
C GLY A 102 -18.56 -9.93 -18.27
N GLU A 103 -18.26 -9.03 -19.16
CA GLU A 103 -17.09 -8.15 -19.06
C GLU A 103 -17.40 -6.91 -18.20
N PHE A 104 -16.38 -6.41 -17.49
CA PHE A 104 -16.49 -5.15 -16.77
C PHE A 104 -16.43 -3.95 -17.72
N ALA A 105 -16.91 -2.82 -17.26
CA ALA A 105 -16.76 -1.54 -17.95
C ALA A 105 -16.09 -0.51 -17.04
N ILE A 106 -15.15 0.24 -17.58
CA ILE A 106 -14.58 1.42 -16.93
C ILE A 106 -15.47 2.63 -17.27
N ILE A 107 -15.70 3.50 -16.29
CA ILE A 107 -16.40 4.77 -16.47
C ILE A 107 -15.42 5.88 -16.09
N THR A 108 -15.23 6.86 -16.97
CA THR A 108 -14.29 7.97 -16.76
C THR A 108 -14.74 9.22 -17.51
N PRO A 109 -14.28 10.44 -17.13
CA PRO A 109 -14.48 11.64 -17.94
C PRO A 109 -13.93 11.45 -19.36
N TYR A 110 -14.57 12.04 -20.35
CA TYR A 110 -14.17 11.90 -21.75
C TYR A 110 -12.70 12.29 -21.99
N PHE A 111 -12.24 13.39 -21.40
CA PHE A 111 -10.88 13.87 -21.60
C PHE A 111 -9.80 13.02 -20.89
N GLU A 112 -10.18 12.14 -19.94
CA GLU A 112 -9.28 11.24 -19.23
C GLU A 112 -9.18 9.85 -19.88
N GLU A 113 -10.06 9.53 -20.83
CA GLU A 113 -10.11 8.22 -21.50
C GLU A 113 -8.74 7.74 -22.03
N PRO A 114 -7.95 8.56 -22.77
CA PRO A 114 -6.67 8.10 -23.31
C PRO A 114 -5.73 7.61 -22.20
N SER A 115 -5.57 8.38 -21.13
CA SER A 115 -4.70 8.05 -20.00
C SER A 115 -5.19 6.84 -19.20
N VAL A 116 -6.51 6.68 -19.07
CA VAL A 116 -7.12 5.51 -18.44
C VAL A 116 -6.81 4.26 -19.25
N ARG A 117 -6.97 4.30 -20.59
CA ARG A 117 -6.65 3.18 -21.48
C ARG A 117 -5.18 2.77 -21.43
N GLU A 118 -4.24 3.72 -21.33
CA GLU A 118 -2.82 3.42 -21.18
C GLU A 118 -2.51 2.59 -19.93
N SER A 119 -3.28 2.75 -18.86
CA SER A 119 -3.08 2.05 -17.59
C SER A 119 -3.88 0.76 -17.44
N MET A 120 -4.85 0.49 -18.33
CA MET A 120 -5.66 -0.73 -18.30
C MET A 120 -4.80 -1.95 -18.61
N ALA A 121 -4.89 -2.99 -17.77
CA ALA A 121 -4.19 -4.24 -18.04
C ALA A 121 -4.91 -5.12 -19.08
N PHE A 122 -6.23 -5.02 -19.18
CA PHE A 122 -7.09 -5.78 -20.11
C PHE A 122 -8.51 -5.22 -20.12
N GLY A 123 -9.34 -5.66 -21.06
CA GLY A 123 -10.71 -5.19 -21.29
C GLY A 123 -10.74 -4.01 -22.24
N ASP A 124 -11.90 -3.76 -22.90
CA ASP A 124 -12.03 -2.72 -23.91
C ASP A 124 -13.23 -1.79 -23.69
N ASP A 125 -14.20 -2.18 -22.83
CA ASP A 125 -15.40 -1.37 -22.56
C ASP A 125 -15.02 -0.19 -21.64
N VAL A 126 -14.80 0.97 -22.26
CA VAL A 126 -14.60 2.25 -21.56
C VAL A 126 -15.71 3.18 -21.98
N ARG A 127 -16.49 3.66 -21.00
CA ARG A 127 -17.60 4.57 -21.18
C ARG A 127 -17.27 5.92 -20.62
N THR A 128 -17.45 6.94 -21.41
CA THR A 128 -17.08 8.31 -21.08
C THR A 128 -18.29 9.19 -20.85
N TRP A 129 -18.10 10.22 -20.06
CA TRP A 129 -19.09 11.25 -19.77
C TRP A 129 -18.45 12.64 -19.88
N ASN A 130 -19.26 13.61 -20.31
CA ASN A 130 -18.89 15.03 -20.37
C ASN A 130 -19.38 15.76 -19.11
N GLU A 131 -18.81 16.93 -18.81
CA GLU A 131 -19.06 17.70 -17.58
C GLU A 131 -20.56 18.03 -17.33
N HIS A 132 -21.38 18.06 -18.36
CA HIS A 132 -22.82 18.31 -18.26
C HIS A 132 -23.66 17.04 -18.16
N GLU A 133 -23.04 15.86 -18.17
CA GLU A 133 -23.70 14.56 -18.12
C GLU A 133 -23.65 13.93 -16.73
N ASN A 134 -24.59 13.05 -16.45
CA ASN A 134 -24.58 12.28 -15.21
C ASN A 134 -23.76 10.99 -15.38
N PRO A 135 -22.55 10.87 -14.76
CA PRO A 135 -21.72 9.69 -14.88
C PRO A 135 -22.41 8.40 -14.36
N PHE A 136 -23.29 8.53 -13.39
CA PHE A 136 -23.98 7.38 -12.78
C PHE A 136 -25.05 6.78 -13.70
N ALA A 137 -25.55 7.55 -14.67
CA ALA A 137 -26.42 7.01 -15.71
C ALA A 137 -25.72 5.97 -16.58
N LEU A 138 -24.39 6.09 -16.76
CA LEU A 138 -23.59 5.10 -17.47
C LEU A 138 -23.52 3.77 -16.72
N ILE A 139 -23.53 3.77 -15.38
CA ILE A 139 -23.59 2.55 -14.58
C ILE A 139 -24.87 1.78 -14.93
N LYS A 140 -26.04 2.46 -14.91
CA LYS A 140 -27.31 1.86 -15.34
C LYS A 140 -27.23 1.37 -16.79
N GLY A 141 -26.58 2.13 -17.68
CA GLY A 141 -26.34 1.75 -19.08
C GLY A 141 -25.56 0.44 -19.19
N VAL A 142 -24.46 0.29 -18.46
CA VAL A 142 -23.67 -0.96 -18.40
C VAL A 142 -24.55 -2.13 -17.96
N LEU A 143 -25.31 -1.96 -16.88
CA LEU A 143 -26.18 -3.03 -16.35
C LEU A 143 -27.25 -3.44 -17.38
N LYS A 144 -27.88 -2.46 -18.03
CA LYS A 144 -28.89 -2.71 -19.09
C LYS A 144 -28.28 -3.50 -20.26
N ASP A 145 -27.09 -3.13 -20.71
CA ASP A 145 -26.41 -3.82 -21.83
C ASP A 145 -25.99 -5.25 -21.46
N ARG A 146 -25.87 -5.55 -20.17
CA ARG A 146 -25.65 -6.91 -19.64
C ARG A 146 -26.96 -7.65 -19.31
N GLY A 147 -28.10 -7.10 -19.73
CA GLY A 147 -29.42 -7.70 -19.54
C GLY A 147 -30.03 -7.52 -18.14
N LEU A 148 -29.39 -6.76 -17.27
CA LEU A 148 -29.85 -6.49 -15.90
C LEU A 148 -30.84 -5.32 -15.90
N LYS A 149 -32.05 -5.54 -15.40
CA LYS A 149 -33.11 -4.51 -15.31
C LYS A 149 -33.38 -4.09 -13.87
N GLN A 150 -33.16 -4.97 -12.94
CA GLN A 150 -33.33 -4.79 -11.50
C GLN A 150 -32.38 -5.75 -10.75
N GLY A 151 -32.18 -5.56 -9.46
CA GLY A 151 -31.36 -6.44 -8.64
C GLY A 151 -30.54 -5.68 -7.60
N LYS A 152 -29.31 -6.14 -7.32
CA LYS A 152 -28.46 -5.54 -6.29
C LYS A 152 -27.14 -5.05 -6.87
N ILE A 153 -26.84 -3.79 -6.63
CA ILE A 153 -25.53 -3.19 -6.92
C ILE A 153 -24.75 -3.12 -5.61
N ALA A 154 -23.66 -3.88 -5.51
CA ALA A 154 -22.72 -3.75 -4.42
C ALA A 154 -21.78 -2.56 -4.66
N ILE A 155 -21.52 -1.75 -3.65
CA ILE A 155 -20.57 -0.65 -3.70
C ILE A 155 -19.36 -1.01 -2.80
N GLU A 156 -18.15 -0.85 -3.32
CA GLU A 156 -16.93 -1.06 -2.55
C GLU A 156 -16.92 -0.12 -1.33
N GLU A 157 -16.46 -0.60 -0.20
CA GLU A 157 -16.70 0.05 1.11
C GLU A 157 -16.00 1.39 1.34
N THR A 158 -15.08 1.78 0.47
CA THR A 158 -14.39 3.08 0.57
C THR A 158 -14.88 4.12 -0.44
N VAL A 159 -15.86 3.78 -1.26
CA VAL A 159 -16.46 4.68 -2.23
C VAL A 159 -17.15 5.84 -1.52
N ARG A 160 -16.93 7.04 -2.01
CA ARG A 160 -17.47 8.28 -1.41
C ARG A 160 -18.99 8.31 -1.51
N HIS A 161 -19.64 8.87 -0.47
CA HIS A 161 -21.12 8.85 -0.34
C HIS A 161 -21.84 9.48 -1.53
N PHE A 162 -21.33 10.58 -2.10
CA PHE A 162 -21.99 11.23 -3.25
C PHE A 162 -22.09 10.31 -4.48
N ILE A 163 -21.17 9.34 -4.62
CA ILE A 163 -21.22 8.33 -5.68
C ILE A 163 -22.31 7.31 -5.36
N VAL A 164 -22.41 6.88 -4.10
CA VAL A 164 -23.43 5.95 -3.64
C VAL A 164 -24.82 6.55 -3.89
N ASP A 165 -25.02 7.80 -3.47
CA ASP A 165 -26.26 8.55 -3.68
C ASP A 165 -26.58 8.71 -5.18
N GLY A 166 -25.58 9.08 -5.98
CA GLY A 166 -25.72 9.20 -7.43
C GLY A 166 -26.12 7.89 -8.13
N VAL A 167 -25.55 6.76 -7.68
CA VAL A 167 -25.93 5.43 -8.18
C VAL A 167 -27.37 5.09 -7.81
N GLN A 168 -27.79 5.34 -6.56
CA GLN A 168 -29.17 5.10 -6.10
C GLN A 168 -30.18 5.91 -6.91
N GLN A 169 -29.88 7.18 -7.18
CA GLN A 169 -30.75 8.05 -7.98
C GLN A 169 -30.82 7.63 -9.46
N ALA A 170 -29.68 7.24 -10.05
CA ALA A 170 -29.62 6.85 -11.46
C ALA A 170 -30.19 5.46 -11.74
N ALA A 171 -30.14 4.55 -10.77
CA ALA A 171 -30.59 3.17 -10.90
C ALA A 171 -31.60 2.78 -9.81
N PRO A 172 -32.78 3.43 -9.73
CA PRO A 172 -33.75 3.21 -8.66
C PRO A 172 -34.36 1.81 -8.65
N ASP A 173 -34.23 1.06 -9.73
CA ASP A 173 -34.68 -0.33 -9.84
C ASP A 173 -33.72 -1.33 -9.18
N PHE A 174 -32.60 -0.84 -8.63
CA PHE A 174 -31.59 -1.66 -7.97
C PHE A 174 -31.43 -1.30 -6.49
N ASP A 175 -31.31 -2.32 -5.65
CA ASP A 175 -30.91 -2.16 -4.25
C ASP A 175 -29.40 -1.93 -4.15
N VAL A 176 -28.98 -0.83 -3.56
CA VAL A 176 -27.57 -0.56 -3.29
C VAL A 176 -27.17 -1.21 -1.96
N VAL A 177 -26.16 -2.09 -2.02
CA VAL A 177 -25.69 -2.88 -0.88
C VAL A 177 -24.17 -2.75 -0.71
N SER A 178 -23.65 -3.19 0.46
CA SER A 178 -22.21 -3.17 0.71
C SER A 178 -21.47 -4.21 -0.14
N GLY A 179 -20.39 -3.77 -0.82
CA GLY A 179 -19.46 -4.63 -1.57
C GLY A 179 -18.44 -5.39 -0.72
N LYS A 180 -18.41 -5.13 0.59
CA LYS A 180 -17.44 -5.72 1.53
C LYS A 180 -17.29 -7.25 1.44
N PRO A 181 -18.35 -8.08 1.31
CA PRO A 181 -18.19 -9.53 1.16
C PRO A 181 -17.38 -9.92 -0.08
N ILE A 182 -17.53 -9.16 -1.17
CA ILE A 182 -16.86 -9.43 -2.45
C ILE A 182 -15.42 -8.91 -2.42
N THR A 183 -15.23 -7.64 -2.12
CA THR A 183 -13.91 -6.99 -2.15
C THR A 183 -12.95 -7.57 -1.11
N ARG A 184 -13.39 -7.76 0.12
CA ARG A 184 -12.57 -8.43 1.16
C ARG A 184 -12.38 -9.90 0.85
N GLY A 185 -13.40 -10.60 0.37
CA GLY A 185 -13.29 -11.99 -0.07
C GLY A 185 -12.22 -12.18 -1.14
N CYS A 186 -12.04 -11.20 -2.04
CA CYS A 186 -10.96 -11.21 -3.01
C CYS A 186 -9.59 -10.88 -2.41
N ARG A 187 -9.48 -9.80 -1.62
CA ARG A 187 -8.22 -9.12 -1.31
C ARG A 187 -7.61 -9.48 0.04
N MET A 188 -8.38 -10.06 0.98
CA MET A 188 -7.92 -10.31 2.33
C MET A 188 -6.84 -11.38 2.40
N ILE A 189 -6.96 -12.45 1.60
CA ILE A 189 -5.94 -13.48 1.44
C ILE A 189 -5.14 -13.19 0.17
N LYS A 190 -3.82 -12.97 0.34
CA LYS A 190 -2.91 -12.60 -0.76
C LYS A 190 -2.43 -13.84 -1.52
N SER A 191 -2.26 -13.70 -2.83
CA SER A 191 -1.60 -14.71 -3.66
C SER A 191 -0.09 -14.75 -3.39
N ALA A 192 0.59 -15.77 -3.88
CA ALA A 192 2.04 -15.86 -3.80
C ALA A 192 2.74 -14.68 -4.52
N ALA A 193 2.21 -14.25 -5.68
CA ALA A 193 2.71 -13.10 -6.41
C ALA A 193 2.54 -11.79 -5.63
N GLU A 194 1.39 -11.58 -4.98
CA GLU A 194 1.16 -10.44 -4.11
C GLU A 194 2.14 -10.41 -2.92
N ILE A 195 2.36 -11.57 -2.28
CA ILE A 195 3.31 -11.69 -1.16
C ILE A 195 4.73 -11.37 -1.62
N ALA A 196 5.15 -11.86 -2.79
CA ALA A 196 6.48 -11.58 -3.33
C ALA A 196 6.70 -10.08 -3.56
N LEU A 197 5.71 -9.36 -4.12
CA LEU A 197 5.78 -7.92 -4.33
C LEU A 197 5.76 -7.14 -3.00
N MET A 198 4.94 -7.55 -2.03
CA MET A 198 4.95 -6.97 -0.68
C MET A 198 6.29 -7.18 0.00
N GLN A 199 6.89 -8.37 -0.10
CA GLN A 199 8.21 -8.65 0.44
C GLN A 199 9.26 -7.74 -0.20
N LYS A 200 9.26 -7.62 -1.52
CA LYS A 200 10.18 -6.75 -2.25
C LYS A 200 10.07 -5.28 -1.82
N ALA A 201 8.85 -4.77 -1.64
CA ALA A 201 8.63 -3.41 -1.12
C ALA A 201 9.19 -3.25 0.30
N ASN A 202 9.02 -4.25 1.16
CA ASN A 202 9.59 -4.26 2.52
C ASN A 202 11.13 -4.31 2.48
N ASP A 203 11.73 -5.11 1.61
CA ASP A 203 13.18 -5.22 1.47
C ASP A 203 13.81 -3.88 1.03
N VAL A 204 13.18 -3.19 0.06
CA VAL A 204 13.57 -1.84 -0.38
C VAL A 204 13.50 -0.85 0.78
N THR A 205 12.40 -0.82 1.51
CA THR A 205 12.23 0.09 2.66
C THR A 205 13.26 -0.19 3.74
N MET A 206 13.56 -1.46 4.05
CA MET A 206 14.58 -1.81 5.03
C MET A 206 15.99 -1.45 4.56
N ALA A 207 16.30 -1.54 3.28
CA ALA A 207 17.57 -1.09 2.73
C ALA A 207 17.71 0.44 2.82
N ALA A 208 16.63 1.18 2.49
CA ALA A 208 16.58 2.63 2.66
C ALA A 208 16.75 3.06 4.13
N TYR A 209 16.14 2.36 5.09
CA TYR A 209 16.38 2.58 6.53
C TYR A 209 17.84 2.42 6.94
N ARG A 210 18.51 1.37 6.44
CA ARG A 210 19.95 1.18 6.72
C ARG A 210 20.78 2.35 6.17
N HIS A 211 20.47 2.81 4.98
CA HIS A 211 21.13 3.97 4.38
C HIS A 211 20.89 5.24 5.21
N VAL A 212 19.66 5.53 5.61
CA VAL A 212 19.32 6.68 6.47
C VAL A 212 20.09 6.59 7.80
N HIS A 213 20.04 5.44 8.47
CA HIS A 213 20.74 5.24 9.74
C HIS A 213 22.25 5.54 9.65
N ALA A 214 22.87 5.20 8.52
CA ALA A 214 24.31 5.42 8.30
C ALA A 214 24.66 6.87 7.91
N ASN A 215 23.68 7.65 7.42
CA ASN A 215 23.95 8.98 6.82
C ASN A 215 23.24 10.13 7.52
N ILE A 216 22.57 9.91 8.64
CA ILE A 216 22.02 11.00 9.46
C ILE A 216 23.11 11.67 10.27
N ASP A 217 22.97 12.98 10.46
CA ASP A 217 23.92 13.77 11.25
C ASP A 217 23.21 14.74 12.21
N LYS A 218 23.97 15.21 13.21
CA LYS A 218 23.52 16.23 14.17
C LYS A 218 23.07 17.49 13.44
N GLY A 219 21.95 18.04 13.85
CA GLY A 219 21.40 19.26 13.29
C GLY A 219 20.38 19.03 12.18
N MET A 220 20.28 17.82 11.63
CA MET A 220 19.25 17.50 10.63
C MET A 220 17.84 17.71 11.20
N LEU A 221 16.96 18.20 10.33
CA LEU A 221 15.53 18.36 10.57
C LEU A 221 14.76 17.10 10.10
N PRO A 222 13.54 16.85 10.56
CA PRO A 222 12.69 15.77 10.04
C PRO A 222 12.56 15.75 8.52
N ALA A 223 12.50 16.91 7.88
CA ALA A 223 12.43 17.04 6.43
C ALA A 223 13.68 16.52 5.72
N ASP A 224 14.88 16.78 6.28
CA ASP A 224 16.15 16.30 5.73
C ASP A 224 16.24 14.78 5.79
N ILE A 225 15.84 14.19 6.94
CA ILE A 225 15.81 12.74 7.15
C ILE A 225 14.79 12.08 6.20
N SER A 226 13.62 12.68 6.05
CA SER A 226 12.58 12.20 5.12
C SER A 226 13.02 12.29 3.66
N ALA A 227 13.72 13.35 3.29
CA ALA A 227 14.29 13.51 1.95
C ALA A 227 15.32 12.40 1.66
N LEU A 228 16.25 12.16 2.61
CA LEU A 228 17.23 11.09 2.51
C LEU A 228 16.59 9.72 2.33
N MET A 229 15.51 9.43 3.08
CA MET A 229 14.74 8.19 2.95
C MET A 229 14.09 8.05 1.57
N ASN A 230 13.49 9.12 1.07
CA ASN A 230 12.84 9.14 -0.23
C ASN A 230 13.85 8.96 -1.39
N ASP A 231 15.01 9.59 -1.29
CA ASP A 231 16.06 9.49 -2.30
C ASP A 231 16.68 8.09 -2.33
N ALA A 232 16.98 7.53 -1.16
CA ALA A 232 17.43 6.15 -1.04
C ALA A 232 16.39 5.17 -1.64
N THR A 233 15.11 5.36 -1.34
CA THR A 233 14.02 4.55 -1.88
C THR A 233 13.98 4.58 -3.41
N ARG A 234 14.14 5.76 -4.03
CA ARG A 234 14.16 5.90 -5.50
C ARG A 234 15.37 5.19 -6.12
N GLN A 235 16.56 5.39 -5.53
CA GLN A 235 17.79 4.74 -6.01
C GLN A 235 17.69 3.21 -5.94
N LEU A 236 17.04 2.68 -4.90
CA LEU A 236 16.76 1.24 -4.74
C LEU A 236 15.65 0.72 -5.68
N GLY A 237 15.02 1.60 -6.48
CA GLY A 237 13.99 1.26 -7.45
C GLY A 237 12.57 1.29 -6.93
N GLY A 238 12.34 1.58 -5.65
CA GLY A 238 11.01 1.75 -5.06
C GLY A 238 10.41 3.12 -5.38
N ARG A 239 9.09 3.20 -5.41
CA ARG A 239 8.37 4.48 -5.47
C ARG A 239 8.03 4.92 -4.03
N PRO A 240 8.57 6.04 -3.54
CA PRO A 240 8.21 6.54 -2.22
C PRO A 240 6.69 6.69 -2.06
N GLY A 241 6.17 6.20 -0.94
CA GLY A 241 4.76 6.34 -0.57
C GLY A 241 4.57 7.45 0.44
N PHE A 242 5.15 7.27 1.61
CA PHE A 242 5.21 8.26 2.66
C PHE A 242 6.52 8.10 3.44
N SER A 243 6.97 9.18 4.05
CA SER A 243 8.16 9.20 4.89
C SER A 243 8.00 10.25 5.98
N MET A 244 7.81 9.81 7.20
CA MET A 244 7.68 10.65 8.37
C MET A 244 8.86 10.38 9.30
N ALA A 245 9.53 11.44 9.76
CA ALA A 245 10.54 11.39 10.80
C ALA A 245 10.11 12.27 11.98
N LEU A 246 10.19 11.75 13.19
CA LEU A 246 9.83 12.42 14.42
C LEU A 246 10.95 12.28 15.45
N LEU A 247 11.30 13.38 16.10
CA LEU A 247 12.45 13.46 17.01
C LEU A 247 11.99 13.69 18.44
N ASN A 248 12.55 12.93 19.39
CA ASN A 248 12.32 13.04 20.83
C ASN A 248 10.81 13.03 21.19
N GLU A 249 10.32 14.06 21.86
CA GLU A 249 8.93 14.19 22.32
C GLU A 249 7.93 14.15 21.16
N ALA A 250 8.33 14.62 19.98
CA ALA A 250 7.50 14.58 18.78
C ALA A 250 7.14 13.15 18.37
N SER A 251 7.95 12.16 18.74
CA SER A 251 7.66 10.73 18.48
C SER A 251 6.40 10.22 19.19
N ALA A 252 5.84 10.98 20.12
CA ALA A 252 4.56 10.68 20.77
C ALA A 252 3.33 11.12 19.95
N TYR A 253 3.51 11.84 18.84
CA TYR A 253 2.42 12.30 17.98
C TYR A 253 2.27 11.39 16.75
N PRO A 254 1.26 10.50 16.69
CA PRO A 254 1.17 9.46 15.66
C PRO A 254 1.12 9.96 14.21
N HIS A 255 0.65 11.18 14.01
CA HIS A 255 0.52 11.81 12.69
C HIS A 255 1.40 13.05 12.52
N GLY A 256 2.42 13.19 13.36
CA GLY A 256 3.34 14.32 13.32
C GLY A 256 2.92 15.53 14.14
N THR A 257 3.77 16.54 14.14
CA THR A 257 3.58 17.82 14.82
C THR A 257 4.28 18.92 14.03
N GLU A 258 3.77 20.14 14.13
CA GLU A 258 4.38 21.36 13.56
C GLU A 258 5.46 21.97 14.48
N GLN A 259 5.65 21.42 15.69
CA GLN A 259 6.68 21.92 16.59
C GLN A 259 8.08 21.73 15.98
N PRO A 260 8.97 22.73 16.12
CA PRO A 260 10.33 22.64 15.63
C PRO A 260 11.08 21.45 16.23
N GLN A 261 11.77 20.70 15.38
CA GLN A 261 12.55 19.52 15.78
C GLN A 261 13.92 19.60 15.15
N THR A 262 14.95 19.25 15.91
CA THR A 262 16.34 19.19 15.42
C THR A 262 17.04 18.00 16.05
N LEU A 263 17.73 17.19 15.25
CA LEU A 263 18.42 16.00 15.71
C LEU A 263 19.63 16.37 16.56
N GLN A 264 19.69 15.80 17.78
CA GLN A 264 20.79 15.94 18.71
C GLN A 264 21.28 14.57 19.17
N ARG A 265 22.56 14.47 19.59
CA ARG A 265 23.08 13.23 20.18
C ARG A 265 22.28 12.81 21.41
N GLY A 266 22.01 11.50 21.53
CA GLY A 266 21.13 10.93 22.56
C GLY A 266 19.64 11.09 22.24
N GLY A 267 19.29 11.80 21.14
CA GLY A 267 17.91 11.98 20.72
C GLY A 267 17.29 10.71 20.13
N ILE A 268 16.01 10.51 20.41
CA ILE A 268 15.19 9.45 19.81
C ILE A 268 14.82 9.87 18.39
N ILE A 269 14.90 8.93 17.47
CA ILE A 269 14.38 9.05 16.11
C ILE A 269 13.34 7.97 15.93
N LEU A 270 12.09 8.36 15.64
CA LEU A 270 11.06 7.49 15.13
C LEU A 270 10.84 7.84 13.67
N MET A 271 10.92 6.85 12.81
CA MET A 271 10.50 7.00 11.42
C MET A 271 9.39 6.01 11.10
N ASP A 272 8.42 6.49 10.34
CA ASP A 272 7.34 5.69 9.77
C ASP A 272 7.32 5.92 8.26
N CYS A 273 7.67 4.89 7.49
CA CYS A 273 7.97 5.04 6.08
C CYS A 273 7.47 3.84 5.27
N GLY A 274 7.10 4.12 4.05
CA GLY A 274 6.71 3.08 3.12
C GLY A 274 6.96 3.44 1.66
N CYS A 275 7.13 2.41 0.86
CA CYS A 275 7.25 2.54 -0.59
C CYS A 275 6.29 1.59 -1.31
N SER A 276 6.27 1.67 -2.63
CA SER A 276 5.58 0.67 -3.45
C SER A 276 6.49 0.11 -4.54
N VAL A 277 6.29 -1.19 -4.80
CA VAL A 277 6.86 -1.93 -5.93
C VAL A 277 5.70 -2.56 -6.68
N HIS A 278 5.52 -2.20 -7.95
CA HIS A 278 4.40 -2.67 -8.79
C HIS A 278 3.04 -2.63 -8.07
N ASP A 279 2.72 -1.47 -7.44
CA ASP A 279 1.47 -1.18 -6.71
C ASP A 279 1.32 -1.86 -5.34
N TYR A 280 2.24 -2.74 -4.93
CA TYR A 280 2.26 -3.34 -3.59
C TYR A 280 3.13 -2.52 -2.64
N LYS A 281 2.62 -2.33 -1.43
CA LYS A 281 3.17 -1.37 -0.48
C LYS A 281 3.87 -2.05 0.68
N SER A 282 4.91 -1.39 1.17
CA SER A 282 5.44 -1.55 2.52
C SER A 282 4.89 -0.47 3.44
N ASP A 283 4.95 -0.76 4.73
CA ASP A 283 4.60 0.15 5.82
C ASP A 283 5.38 -0.30 7.05
N ILE A 284 6.43 0.44 7.42
CA ILE A 284 7.39 0.02 8.44
C ILE A 284 7.78 1.17 9.32
N SER A 285 7.50 1.08 10.62
CA SER A 285 8.04 1.99 11.61
C SER A 285 9.35 1.46 12.20
N ARG A 286 10.32 2.34 12.43
CA ARG A 286 11.57 2.05 13.15
C ARG A 286 11.91 3.16 14.12
N THR A 287 12.43 2.76 15.30
CA THR A 287 12.86 3.68 16.34
C THR A 287 14.26 3.34 16.79
N TRP A 288 15.12 4.33 16.88
CA TRP A 288 16.49 4.21 17.43
C TRP A 288 16.95 5.50 18.10
N VAL A 289 18.12 5.49 18.71
CA VAL A 289 18.75 6.66 19.32
C VAL A 289 19.93 7.10 18.47
N PHE A 290 20.07 8.40 18.23
CA PHE A 290 21.23 8.96 17.54
C PHE A 290 22.45 9.01 18.51
N GLY A 291 23.26 7.97 18.46
CA GLY A 291 24.35 7.69 19.38
C GLY A 291 23.99 6.60 20.40
N GLU A 292 24.57 6.69 21.61
CA GLU A 292 24.33 5.69 22.65
C GLU A 292 23.06 5.98 23.42
N PRO A 293 22.12 5.01 23.53
CA PRO A 293 20.93 5.15 24.33
C PRO A 293 21.21 5.10 25.84
N ASP A 294 20.49 5.89 26.62
CA ASP A 294 20.52 5.80 28.09
C ASP A 294 19.74 4.57 28.62
N GLU A 295 19.81 4.34 29.94
CA GLU A 295 19.15 3.21 30.59
C GLU A 295 17.60 3.26 30.46
N LYS A 296 17.01 4.47 30.53
CA LYS A 296 15.58 4.66 30.40
C LYS A 296 15.12 4.32 28.98
N GLN A 297 15.84 4.80 27.97
CA GLN A 297 15.58 4.53 26.56
C GLN A 297 15.66 3.03 26.29
N ARG A 298 16.71 2.35 26.77
CA ARG A 298 16.87 0.88 26.64
C ARG A 298 15.72 0.13 27.31
N LYS A 299 15.34 0.54 28.51
CA LYS A 299 14.22 -0.08 29.26
C LYS A 299 12.90 0.04 28.50
N VAL A 300 12.59 1.23 28.01
CA VAL A 300 11.35 1.47 27.26
C VAL A 300 11.34 0.65 25.97
N TRP A 301 12.43 0.68 25.21
CA TRP A 301 12.57 -0.09 23.98
C TRP A 301 12.39 -1.60 24.20
N ASN A 302 13.06 -2.15 25.24
CA ASN A 302 12.93 -3.57 25.58
C ASN A 302 11.51 -3.94 26.00
N THR A 303 10.79 -3.05 26.69
CA THR A 303 9.38 -3.26 27.08
C THR A 303 8.47 -3.33 25.87
N VAL A 304 8.61 -2.38 24.92
CA VAL A 304 7.82 -2.36 23.68
C VAL A 304 8.14 -3.57 22.82
N LYS A 305 9.42 -3.93 22.68
CA LYS A 305 9.85 -5.11 21.94
C LYS A 305 9.25 -6.39 22.52
N ARG A 306 9.27 -6.54 23.86
CA ARG A 306 8.65 -7.71 24.51
C ARG A 306 7.13 -7.77 24.26
N GLY A 307 6.45 -6.62 24.28
CA GLY A 307 5.02 -6.56 23.91
C GLY A 307 4.77 -7.01 22.46
N GLN A 308 5.62 -6.60 21.52
CA GLN A 308 5.54 -7.04 20.12
C GLN A 308 5.76 -8.56 19.96
N GLU A 309 6.76 -9.10 20.67
CA GLU A 309 7.04 -10.55 20.68
C GLU A 309 5.85 -11.34 21.22
N LEU A 310 5.27 -10.92 22.35
CA LEU A 310 4.07 -11.54 22.94
C LEU A 310 2.88 -11.50 21.98
N ALA A 311 2.66 -10.36 21.33
CA ALA A 311 1.59 -10.24 20.34
C ALA A 311 1.79 -11.21 19.16
N LEU A 312 3.02 -11.39 18.70
CA LEU A 312 3.37 -12.34 17.64
C LEU A 312 3.17 -13.79 18.09
N GLU A 313 3.60 -14.13 19.33
CA GLU A 313 3.46 -15.47 19.92
C GLU A 313 1.97 -15.86 20.08
N THR A 314 1.11 -14.88 20.38
CA THR A 314 -0.33 -15.09 20.61
C THR A 314 -1.20 -14.92 19.37
N ALA A 315 -0.67 -14.38 18.28
CA ALA A 315 -1.39 -14.26 17.01
C ALA A 315 -1.61 -15.65 16.38
N THR A 316 -2.86 -16.11 16.33
CA THR A 316 -3.28 -17.41 15.78
C THR A 316 -3.94 -17.26 14.42
#